data_33e3f2a17d8812e0c8da0dc880d61bda
#
_entry.id   33e3f2a17d8812e0c8da0dc880d61bda
#
_cell.length_a   1.000
_cell.length_b   1.000
_cell.length_c   1.000
_cell.angle_alpha   90.00
_cell.angle_beta   90.00
_cell.angle_gamma   90.00
#
_symmetry.space_group_name_H-M   'P 1'
#
loop_
_entity.id
_entity.type
_entity.pdbx_description
1 polymer ?
#
loop_
_entity_poly.entity_id
_entity_poly.type
_entity_poly.pdbx_seq_one_letter_code
_entity_poly.pdbx_strand_id
1 'polypeptide(L)'
;MTSVAGDAMRRKTACVTGGDGYIASALVKMLLQKGYTVKTTIRKSDDMENHPHLKDLQALGPLEVFRVSGTLNAMRSCVRAGTVKRVILTSSVAAVAGRPLPLGDSHVLDEESWSDVEYLRVTKAGGWAYNVSKVLMEKAVRTFAQDSGISLVTVCPAFTVGEAPATIVHTSVPVILSLLTGDDEKIRSLELVDRASGSIPMVHVHDLCRAKIFLAEEEAASGRYICSS
;
A
#
# COMPACT_ATOMS: atom_id res chain seq x y z
N MET A 1 9.39 -51.72 1.85
CA MET A 1 9.29 -50.58 0.89
C MET A 1 8.31 -49.58 1.45
N THR A 2 8.80 -48.66 2.26
CA THR A 2 8.02 -47.57 2.85
C THR A 2 8.01 -46.41 1.87
N SER A 3 6.84 -46.13 1.29
CA SER A 3 6.58 -44.98 0.42
C SER A 3 6.73 -43.68 1.22
N VAL A 4 7.79 -42.96 0.98
CA VAL A 4 7.90 -41.54 1.39
C VAL A 4 7.02 -40.75 0.50
N ALA A 5 5.73 -40.57 0.87
CA ALA A 5 4.85 -39.58 0.28
C ALA A 5 5.40 -38.22 0.69
N GLY A 6 6.08 -37.55 -0.24
CA GLY A 6 6.57 -36.20 -0.05
C GLY A 6 5.42 -35.29 0.34
N ASP A 7 5.52 -34.69 1.51
CA ASP A 7 4.66 -33.61 1.97
C ASP A 7 4.85 -32.45 0.97
N ALA A 8 3.96 -32.36 0.00
CA ALA A 8 3.94 -31.26 -0.95
C ALA A 8 3.62 -29.98 -0.14
N MET A 9 4.66 -29.29 0.26
CA MET A 9 4.60 -28.06 1.06
C MET A 9 3.53 -27.13 0.45
N ARG A 10 2.38 -27.07 1.12
CA ARG A 10 1.21 -26.33 0.65
C ARG A 10 1.60 -24.85 0.48
N ARG A 11 1.70 -24.39 -0.75
CA ARG A 11 2.10 -23.03 -1.08
C ARG A 11 1.20 -22.04 -0.35
N LYS A 12 1.81 -21.04 0.27
CA LYS A 12 1.07 -19.92 0.85
C LYS A 12 0.32 -19.18 -0.25
N THR A 13 -0.89 -18.71 0.02
CA THR A 13 -1.68 -17.93 -0.93
C THR A 13 -1.81 -16.51 -0.44
N ALA A 14 -1.57 -15.55 -1.32
CA ALA A 14 -1.76 -14.13 -1.07
C ALA A 14 -2.76 -13.54 -2.08
N CYS A 15 -3.62 -12.62 -1.60
CA CYS A 15 -4.48 -11.81 -2.45
C CYS A 15 -3.99 -10.36 -2.41
N VAL A 16 -3.62 -9.80 -3.56
CA VAL A 16 -3.13 -8.41 -3.69
C VAL A 16 -4.14 -7.61 -4.49
N THR A 17 -4.76 -6.60 -3.88
CA THR A 17 -5.71 -5.74 -4.61
C THR A 17 -4.98 -4.67 -5.41
N GLY A 18 -5.48 -4.38 -6.62
CA GLY A 18 -4.94 -3.35 -7.51
C GLY A 18 -3.59 -3.73 -8.14
N GLY A 19 -3.46 -4.96 -8.61
CA GLY A 19 -2.23 -5.48 -9.22
C GLY A 19 -1.74 -4.73 -10.47
N ASP A 20 -2.60 -3.92 -11.05
CA ASP A 20 -2.29 -2.96 -12.12
C ASP A 20 -1.50 -1.74 -11.62
N GLY A 21 -1.47 -1.49 -10.31
CA GLY A 21 -0.79 -0.35 -9.70
C GLY A 21 0.68 -0.59 -9.38
N TYR A 22 1.42 0.50 -9.22
CA TYR A 22 2.86 0.53 -9.01
C TYR A 22 3.35 -0.35 -7.83
N ILE A 23 2.89 -0.06 -6.61
CA ILE A 23 3.30 -0.84 -5.41
C ILE A 23 2.78 -2.27 -5.48
N ALA A 24 1.53 -2.46 -5.96
CA ALA A 24 0.92 -3.77 -6.00
C ALA A 24 1.60 -4.70 -7.00
N SER A 25 2.00 -4.22 -8.18
CA SER A 25 2.72 -5.02 -9.18
C SER A 25 4.10 -5.47 -8.66
N ALA A 26 4.81 -4.61 -7.94
CA ALA A 26 6.07 -4.96 -7.29
C ALA A 26 5.87 -6.04 -6.20
N LEU A 27 4.80 -5.90 -5.39
CA LEU A 27 4.46 -6.88 -4.36
C LEU A 27 4.08 -8.23 -4.97
N VAL A 28 3.25 -8.25 -6.04
CA VAL A 28 2.90 -9.47 -6.78
C VAL A 28 4.16 -10.17 -7.30
N LYS A 29 5.08 -9.42 -7.93
CA LYS A 29 6.37 -9.97 -8.40
C LYS A 29 7.13 -10.64 -7.27
N MET A 30 7.31 -9.95 -6.15
CA MET A 30 8.09 -10.46 -5.01
C MET A 30 7.44 -11.70 -4.38
N LEU A 31 6.10 -11.74 -4.25
CA LEU A 31 5.38 -12.89 -3.73
C LEU A 31 5.53 -14.13 -4.63
N LEU A 32 5.40 -13.96 -5.96
CA LEU A 32 5.62 -15.05 -6.92
C LEU A 32 7.04 -15.58 -6.83
N GLN A 33 8.05 -14.72 -6.76
CA GLN A 33 9.46 -15.10 -6.58
C GLN A 33 9.72 -15.85 -5.27
N LYS A 34 8.94 -15.57 -4.22
CA LYS A 34 8.96 -16.30 -2.95
C LYS A 34 8.14 -17.61 -2.97
N GLY A 35 7.57 -17.98 -4.10
CA GLY A 35 6.83 -19.23 -4.27
C GLY A 35 5.37 -19.20 -3.81
N TYR A 36 4.78 -18.02 -3.58
CA TYR A 36 3.36 -17.90 -3.28
C TYR A 36 2.49 -18.21 -4.50
N THR A 37 1.28 -18.71 -4.25
CA THR A 37 0.17 -18.58 -5.20
C THR A 37 -0.44 -17.19 -5.00
N VAL A 38 -0.52 -16.38 -6.06
CA VAL A 38 -1.01 -15.02 -5.96
C VAL A 38 -2.33 -14.86 -6.69
N LYS A 39 -3.31 -14.27 -6.02
CA LYS A 39 -4.54 -13.78 -6.60
C LYS A 39 -4.48 -12.26 -6.58
N THR A 40 -4.72 -11.62 -7.72
CA THR A 40 -4.71 -10.15 -7.78
C THR A 40 -6.00 -9.61 -8.33
N THR A 41 -6.28 -8.33 -8.06
CA THR A 41 -7.46 -7.67 -8.60
C THR A 41 -7.08 -6.44 -9.41
N ILE A 42 -7.90 -6.13 -10.41
CA ILE A 42 -7.84 -4.89 -11.19
C ILE A 42 -9.18 -4.18 -11.09
N ARG A 43 -9.18 -2.83 -11.23
CA ARG A 43 -10.39 -2.02 -11.08
C ARG A 43 -11.33 -2.07 -12.28
N LYS A 44 -10.79 -2.11 -13.47
CA LYS A 44 -11.55 -2.11 -14.72
C LYS A 44 -11.60 -3.48 -15.34
N SER A 45 -12.71 -3.73 -16.02
CA SER A 45 -12.98 -4.99 -16.74
C SER A 45 -12.16 -5.16 -18.01
N ASP A 46 -11.31 -4.22 -18.28
CA ASP A 46 -10.61 -4.17 -19.55
C ASP A 46 -9.56 -5.27 -19.63
N ASP A 47 -9.40 -5.80 -20.82
CA ASP A 47 -8.65 -6.98 -21.12
C ASP A 47 -7.24 -7.00 -20.52
N MET A 48 -6.75 -8.20 -20.22
CA MET A 48 -5.34 -8.45 -19.83
C MET A 48 -4.34 -7.81 -20.83
N GLU A 49 -4.81 -7.48 -22.04
CA GLU A 49 -4.03 -6.79 -23.06
C GLU A 49 -3.60 -5.39 -22.63
N ASN A 50 -4.42 -4.71 -21.81
CA ASN A 50 -4.10 -3.39 -21.26
C ASN A 50 -3.11 -3.45 -20.07
N HIS A 51 -2.76 -4.65 -19.61
CA HIS A 51 -1.86 -4.87 -18.48
C HIS A 51 -0.74 -5.87 -18.82
N PRO A 52 0.14 -5.57 -19.78
CA PRO A 52 1.15 -6.51 -20.28
C PRO A 52 2.05 -7.02 -19.14
N HIS A 53 2.37 -6.18 -18.16
CA HIS A 53 3.18 -6.58 -17.00
C HIS A 53 2.55 -7.69 -16.16
N LEU A 54 1.21 -7.83 -16.12
CA LEU A 54 0.56 -8.94 -15.42
C LEU A 54 0.73 -10.27 -16.18
N LYS A 55 0.78 -10.23 -17.51
CA LYS A 55 1.10 -11.41 -18.33
C LYS A 55 2.54 -11.87 -18.08
N ASP A 56 3.48 -10.91 -18.03
CA ASP A 56 4.89 -11.21 -17.76
C ASP A 56 5.06 -11.82 -16.34
N LEU A 57 4.30 -11.32 -15.38
CA LEU A 57 4.32 -11.84 -14.01
C LEU A 57 3.77 -13.27 -13.90
N GLN A 58 2.87 -13.70 -14.78
CA GLN A 58 2.39 -15.09 -14.83
C GLN A 58 3.51 -16.09 -15.16
N ALA A 59 4.57 -15.67 -15.85
CA ALA A 59 5.73 -16.52 -16.11
C ALA A 59 6.54 -16.82 -14.85
N LEU A 60 6.40 -16.03 -13.77
CA LEU A 60 7.11 -16.21 -12.49
C LEU A 60 6.42 -17.23 -11.57
N GLY A 61 5.14 -17.53 -11.78
CA GLY A 61 4.40 -18.46 -10.93
C GLY A 61 2.88 -18.35 -11.07
N PRO A 62 2.13 -19.07 -10.24
CA PRO A 62 0.66 -19.09 -10.32
C PRO A 62 0.06 -17.75 -9.93
N LEU A 63 -0.44 -17.01 -10.92
CA LEU A 63 -1.10 -15.73 -10.81
C LEU A 63 -2.50 -15.78 -11.42
N GLU A 64 -3.53 -15.53 -10.61
CA GLU A 64 -4.91 -15.38 -11.03
C GLU A 64 -5.35 -13.92 -10.91
N VAL A 65 -6.07 -13.38 -11.89
CA VAL A 65 -6.53 -11.98 -11.94
C VAL A 65 -8.05 -11.91 -11.84
N PHE A 66 -8.57 -11.10 -10.92
CA PHE A 66 -10.01 -10.94 -10.65
C PHE A 66 -10.42 -9.47 -10.74
N ARG A 67 -11.73 -9.23 -10.72
CA ARG A 67 -12.34 -7.89 -10.75
C ARG A 67 -12.96 -7.57 -9.40
N VAL A 68 -12.44 -6.58 -8.70
CA VAL A 68 -13.01 -6.07 -7.43
C VAL A 68 -12.90 -4.55 -7.40
N SER A 69 -13.94 -3.87 -6.93
CA SER A 69 -13.94 -2.43 -6.71
C SER A 69 -14.23 -2.09 -5.25
N GLY A 70 -13.46 -1.14 -4.71
CA GLY A 70 -13.64 -0.58 -3.38
C GLY A 70 -13.06 -1.41 -2.23
N THR A 71 -12.37 -0.72 -1.32
CA THR A 71 -11.64 -1.35 -0.21
C THR A 71 -12.57 -2.12 0.74
N LEU A 72 -13.71 -1.56 1.11
CA LEU A 72 -14.67 -2.24 2.00
C LEU A 72 -15.29 -3.49 1.34
N ASN A 73 -15.47 -3.51 0.02
CA ASN A 73 -15.93 -4.72 -0.68
C ASN A 73 -14.87 -5.82 -0.65
N ALA A 74 -13.59 -5.48 -0.76
CA ALA A 74 -12.52 -6.43 -0.55
C ALA A 74 -12.54 -6.98 0.89
N MET A 75 -12.69 -6.12 1.90
CA MET A 75 -12.80 -6.53 3.31
C MET A 75 -13.98 -7.48 3.55
N ARG A 76 -15.17 -7.14 3.03
CA ARG A 76 -16.35 -8.02 3.11
C ARG A 76 -16.11 -9.38 2.45
N SER A 77 -15.36 -9.40 1.34
CA SER A 77 -15.00 -10.65 0.66
C SER A 77 -14.03 -11.49 1.49
N CYS A 78 -13.08 -10.86 2.20
CA CYS A 78 -12.18 -11.55 3.12
C CYS A 78 -12.96 -12.22 4.27
N VAL A 79 -13.90 -11.51 4.88
CA VAL A 79 -14.74 -12.05 5.96
C VAL A 79 -15.60 -13.21 5.45
N ARG A 80 -16.27 -13.04 4.31
CA ARG A 80 -17.10 -14.12 3.71
C ARG A 80 -16.29 -15.37 3.34
N ALA A 81 -15.06 -15.20 2.92
CA ALA A 81 -14.19 -16.34 2.59
C ALA A 81 -13.81 -17.18 3.82
N GLY A 82 -13.76 -16.60 5.02
CA GLY A 82 -13.43 -17.29 6.27
C GLY A 82 -12.01 -17.89 6.34
N THR A 83 -11.22 -17.73 5.28
CA THR A 83 -9.87 -18.32 5.15
C THR A 83 -8.74 -17.29 5.20
N VAL A 84 -9.09 -16.01 5.18
CA VAL A 84 -8.11 -14.91 5.24
C VAL A 84 -7.67 -14.73 6.70
N LYS A 85 -6.40 -15.01 6.96
CA LYS A 85 -5.82 -14.90 8.31
C LYS A 85 -5.51 -13.47 8.70
N ARG A 86 -5.05 -12.65 7.75
CA ARG A 86 -4.62 -11.27 7.99
C ARG A 86 -4.79 -10.41 6.75
N VAL A 87 -5.13 -9.16 6.97
CA VAL A 87 -5.18 -8.11 5.94
C VAL A 87 -4.06 -7.11 6.19
N ILE A 88 -3.28 -6.80 5.16
CA ILE A 88 -2.29 -5.72 5.17
C ILE A 88 -2.86 -4.55 4.36
N LEU A 89 -3.28 -3.50 5.04
CA LEU A 89 -3.81 -2.29 4.41
C LEU A 89 -2.66 -1.36 4.01
N THR A 90 -2.62 -0.94 2.75
CA THR A 90 -1.73 0.14 2.32
C THR A 90 -2.43 1.48 2.48
N SER A 91 -2.08 2.20 3.55
CA SER A 91 -2.45 3.59 3.78
C SER A 91 -1.40 4.54 3.17
N SER A 92 -0.99 5.57 3.87
CA SER A 92 0.04 6.52 3.46
C SER A 92 0.45 7.41 4.64
N VAL A 93 1.65 7.97 4.65
CA VAL A 93 2.01 9.08 5.55
C VAL A 93 1.08 10.29 5.40
N ALA A 94 0.37 10.40 4.27
CA ALA A 94 -0.70 11.37 4.09
C ALA A 94 -1.85 11.23 5.11
N ALA A 95 -2.03 10.07 5.72
CA ALA A 95 -2.98 9.87 6.82
C ALA A 95 -2.39 10.21 8.20
N VAL A 96 -1.10 10.53 8.27
CA VAL A 96 -0.35 10.79 9.51
C VAL A 96 0.01 12.29 9.66
N ALA A 97 0.55 12.90 8.61
CA ALA A 97 1.29 14.16 8.69
C ALA A 97 0.48 15.44 8.44
N GLY A 98 -0.72 15.35 7.85
CA GLY A 98 -1.50 16.52 7.42
C GLY A 98 -2.22 17.22 8.57
N ARG A 99 -1.52 18.04 9.36
CA ARG A 99 -2.06 18.80 10.50
C ARG A 99 -1.35 20.16 10.63
N PRO A 100 -1.88 21.11 11.46
CA PRO A 100 -1.15 22.32 11.77
C PRO A 100 0.23 21.99 12.32
N LEU A 101 1.25 22.72 11.84
CA LEU A 101 2.59 22.60 12.41
C LEU A 101 2.54 23.11 13.86
N PRO A 102 3.02 22.34 14.84
CA PRO A 102 3.18 22.86 16.17
C PRO A 102 4.24 23.96 16.16
N LEU A 103 4.05 24.98 17.01
CA LEU A 103 5.07 25.98 17.27
C LEU A 103 6.22 25.31 18.04
N GLY A 104 7.32 24.98 17.35
CA GLY A 104 8.54 24.41 17.95
C GLY A 104 9.04 23.14 17.27
N ASP A 105 10.35 22.90 17.36
CA ASP A 105 11.11 21.87 16.63
C ASP A 105 10.99 20.44 17.21
N SER A 106 10.12 20.17 18.17
CA SER A 106 10.14 18.93 18.96
C SER A 106 8.99 17.96 18.69
N HIS A 107 8.20 18.13 17.62
CA HIS A 107 7.08 17.25 17.38
C HIS A 107 7.46 16.07 16.48
N VAL A 108 7.53 14.87 17.06
CA VAL A 108 7.74 13.62 16.34
C VAL A 108 6.37 13.03 15.92
N LEU A 109 6.24 12.69 14.64
CA LEU A 109 5.11 11.95 14.11
C LEU A 109 5.38 10.45 14.29
N ASP A 110 4.41 9.75 14.84
CA ASP A 110 4.46 8.32 15.12
C ASP A 110 3.23 7.58 14.54
N GLU A 111 3.15 6.29 14.80
CA GLU A 111 2.07 5.43 14.35
C GLU A 111 0.70 5.77 14.98
N GLU A 112 0.65 6.49 16.09
CA GLU A 112 -0.59 6.97 16.71
C GLU A 112 -1.05 8.32 16.14
N SER A 113 -0.20 8.98 15.37
CA SER A 113 -0.47 10.27 14.76
C SER A 113 -1.47 10.17 13.60
N TRP A 114 -2.39 11.16 13.53
CA TRP A 114 -3.39 11.26 12.47
C TRP A 114 -3.41 12.64 11.85
N SER A 115 -3.58 12.68 10.55
CA SER A 115 -3.90 13.93 9.85
C SER A 115 -5.24 14.51 10.31
N ASP A 116 -5.28 15.82 10.51
CA ASP A 116 -6.47 16.55 10.92
C ASP A 116 -7.36 16.82 9.70
N VAL A 117 -8.50 16.14 9.66
CA VAL A 117 -9.46 16.22 8.54
C VAL A 117 -10.08 17.61 8.43
N GLU A 118 -10.40 18.27 9.55
CA GLU A 118 -11.02 19.59 9.52
C GLU A 118 -10.01 20.66 9.07
N TYR A 119 -8.79 20.61 9.62
CA TYR A 119 -7.69 21.47 9.16
C TYR A 119 -7.48 21.34 7.65
N LEU A 120 -7.39 20.11 7.14
CA LEU A 120 -7.18 19.85 5.71
C LEU A 120 -8.34 20.37 4.84
N ARG A 121 -9.58 20.23 5.31
CA ARG A 121 -10.78 20.73 4.59
C ARG A 121 -10.84 22.26 4.55
N VAL A 122 -10.45 22.91 5.62
CA VAL A 122 -10.47 24.37 5.73
C VAL A 122 -9.33 24.99 4.92
N THR A 123 -8.09 24.47 5.10
CA THR A 123 -6.91 25.06 4.46
C THR A 123 -6.78 24.69 2.99
N LYS A 124 -7.34 23.55 2.58
CA LYS A 124 -7.18 22.97 1.24
C LYS A 124 -5.73 22.96 0.77
N ALA A 125 -4.79 22.74 1.72
CA ALA A 125 -3.37 22.60 1.43
C ALA A 125 -3.13 21.52 0.36
N GLY A 126 -2.04 21.60 -0.39
CA GLY A 126 -1.76 20.69 -1.51
C GLY A 126 -1.98 19.22 -1.18
N GLY A 127 -2.73 18.52 -2.01
CA GLY A 127 -3.07 17.11 -1.78
C GLY A 127 -4.11 16.84 -0.68
N TRP A 128 -4.76 17.87 -0.12
CA TRP A 128 -5.69 17.74 1.00
C TRP A 128 -6.78 16.67 0.80
N ALA A 129 -7.36 16.62 -0.41
CA ALA A 129 -8.42 15.66 -0.70
C ALA A 129 -7.91 14.20 -0.65
N TYR A 130 -6.69 13.96 -1.11
CA TYR A 130 -6.02 12.67 -0.98
C TYR A 130 -5.76 12.32 0.50
N ASN A 131 -5.22 13.26 1.28
CA ASN A 131 -4.97 13.06 2.70
C ASN A 131 -6.26 12.72 3.45
N VAL A 132 -7.32 13.50 3.25
CA VAL A 132 -8.66 13.24 3.83
C VAL A 132 -9.18 11.86 3.42
N SER A 133 -9.06 11.49 2.13
CA SER A 133 -9.52 10.20 1.64
C SER A 133 -8.78 9.03 2.31
N LYS A 134 -7.48 9.17 2.56
CA LYS A 134 -6.66 8.16 3.24
C LYS A 134 -7.04 8.02 4.71
N VAL A 135 -7.22 9.12 5.44
CA VAL A 135 -7.71 9.07 6.83
C VAL A 135 -9.06 8.37 6.93
N LEU A 136 -10.03 8.81 6.13
CA LEU A 136 -11.40 8.26 6.20
C LEU A 136 -11.44 6.78 5.80
N MET A 137 -10.70 6.40 4.75
CA MET A 137 -10.59 5.01 4.32
C MET A 137 -9.97 4.13 5.40
N GLU A 138 -8.87 4.57 6.00
CA GLU A 138 -8.17 3.80 7.04
C GLU A 138 -9.04 3.64 8.29
N LYS A 139 -9.69 4.72 8.76
CA LYS A 139 -10.61 4.65 9.90
C LYS A 139 -11.78 3.69 9.63
N ALA A 140 -12.39 3.76 8.45
CA ALA A 140 -13.49 2.87 8.07
C ALA A 140 -13.06 1.39 8.01
N VAL A 141 -11.86 1.10 7.50
CA VAL A 141 -11.32 -0.27 7.45
C VAL A 141 -10.99 -0.78 8.86
N ARG A 142 -10.43 0.05 9.73
CA ARG A 142 -10.13 -0.33 11.13
C ARG A 142 -11.40 -0.66 11.90
N THR A 143 -12.43 0.18 11.81
CA THR A 143 -13.74 -0.10 12.43
C THR A 143 -14.32 -1.42 11.91
N PHE A 144 -14.34 -1.60 10.58
CA PHE A 144 -14.84 -2.84 9.99
C PHE A 144 -14.04 -4.08 10.45
N ALA A 145 -12.72 -3.97 10.55
CA ALA A 145 -11.87 -5.08 11.00
C ALA A 145 -12.13 -5.45 12.47
N GLN A 146 -12.32 -4.44 13.34
CA GLN A 146 -12.69 -4.64 14.74
C GLN A 146 -14.05 -5.33 14.87
N ASP A 147 -15.07 -4.83 14.16
CA ASP A 147 -16.42 -5.38 14.20
C ASP A 147 -16.52 -6.83 13.67
N SER A 148 -15.69 -7.17 12.71
CA SER A 148 -15.66 -8.50 12.06
C SER A 148 -14.61 -9.46 12.63
N GLY A 149 -13.77 -9.03 13.56
CA GLY A 149 -12.73 -9.85 14.16
C GLY A 149 -11.61 -10.27 13.19
N ILE A 150 -11.42 -9.55 12.06
CA ILE A 150 -10.36 -9.86 11.10
C ILE A 150 -9.05 -9.18 11.50
N SER A 151 -7.95 -9.92 11.49
CA SER A 151 -6.62 -9.36 11.78
C SER A 151 -6.24 -8.32 10.72
N LEU A 152 -5.96 -7.09 11.15
CA LEU A 152 -5.59 -5.97 10.31
C LEU A 152 -4.25 -5.37 10.75
N VAL A 153 -3.35 -5.22 9.80
CA VAL A 153 -2.13 -4.41 9.95
C VAL A 153 -2.15 -3.32 8.89
N THR A 154 -1.86 -2.09 9.28
CA THR A 154 -1.81 -0.94 8.36
C THR A 154 -0.37 -0.51 8.12
N VAL A 155 -0.01 -0.31 6.86
CA VAL A 155 1.29 0.23 6.46
C VAL A 155 1.08 1.59 5.84
N CYS A 156 1.79 2.61 6.36
CA CYS A 156 1.77 3.99 5.92
C CYS A 156 3.08 4.34 5.20
N PRO A 157 3.21 4.05 3.89
CA PRO A 157 4.42 4.37 3.17
C PRO A 157 4.57 5.87 2.95
N ALA A 158 5.82 6.33 2.98
CA ALA A 158 6.27 7.62 2.50
C ALA A 158 6.28 7.67 0.96
N PHE A 159 6.96 8.66 0.35
CA PHE A 159 7.14 8.70 -1.11
C PHE A 159 7.83 7.42 -1.56
N THR A 160 7.10 6.61 -2.30
CA THR A 160 7.61 5.31 -2.75
C THR A 160 8.29 5.47 -4.10
N VAL A 161 9.55 5.03 -4.19
CA VAL A 161 10.41 5.13 -5.36
C VAL A 161 11.00 3.77 -5.74
N GLY A 162 11.58 3.65 -6.93
CA GLY A 162 12.22 2.43 -7.42
C GLY A 162 11.48 1.77 -8.57
N GLU A 163 12.02 0.69 -9.09
CA GLU A 163 11.46 -0.04 -10.23
C GLU A 163 10.27 -0.93 -9.84
N ALA A 164 9.24 -0.94 -10.66
CA ALA A 164 8.09 -1.82 -10.54
C ALA A 164 7.63 -2.30 -11.93
N PRO A 165 6.97 -3.46 -12.02
CA PRO A 165 6.49 -4.01 -13.28
C PRO A 165 5.44 -3.15 -13.99
N ALA A 166 4.65 -2.35 -13.24
CA ALA A 166 3.62 -1.48 -13.83
C ALA A 166 4.25 -0.44 -14.76
N THR A 167 3.72 -0.34 -15.97
CA THR A 167 4.20 0.58 -17.00
C THR A 167 3.81 2.04 -16.75
N ILE A 168 2.71 2.25 -16.02
CA ILE A 168 2.24 3.59 -15.66
C ILE A 168 2.49 3.81 -14.18
N VAL A 169 3.34 4.78 -13.87
CA VAL A 169 3.67 5.16 -12.50
C VAL A 169 3.01 6.49 -12.18
N HIS A 170 2.00 6.44 -11.33
CA HIS A 170 1.31 7.63 -10.84
C HIS A 170 1.78 7.95 -9.41
N THR A 171 1.58 9.19 -8.97
CA THR A 171 1.82 9.68 -7.60
C THR A 171 3.27 9.97 -7.25
N SER A 172 3.95 9.14 -6.44
CA SER A 172 5.23 9.49 -5.80
C SER A 172 6.38 9.70 -6.78
N VAL A 173 6.54 8.80 -7.76
CA VAL A 173 7.70 8.86 -8.66
C VAL A 173 7.73 10.13 -9.52
N PRO A 174 6.63 10.53 -10.21
CA PRO A 174 6.61 11.80 -10.93
C PRO A 174 6.84 13.02 -10.04
N VAL A 175 6.41 12.97 -8.77
CA VAL A 175 6.64 14.05 -7.80
C VAL A 175 8.13 14.15 -7.46
N ILE A 176 8.79 13.06 -7.14
CA ILE A 176 10.24 13.05 -6.86
C ILE A 176 11.04 13.42 -8.10
N LEU A 177 10.68 12.89 -9.28
CA LEU A 177 11.36 13.20 -10.54
C LEU A 177 11.14 14.65 -11.00
N SER A 178 10.21 15.41 -10.41
CA SER A 178 10.01 16.82 -10.76
C SER A 178 11.26 17.67 -10.54
N LEU A 179 12.12 17.29 -9.61
CA LEU A 179 13.42 17.93 -9.40
C LEU A 179 14.35 17.82 -10.63
N LEU A 180 14.13 16.82 -11.49
CA LEU A 180 14.88 16.61 -12.72
C LEU A 180 14.12 17.11 -13.95
N THR A 181 12.79 17.06 -13.93
CA THR A 181 11.93 17.43 -15.07
C THR A 181 11.53 18.91 -15.08
N GLY A 182 11.72 19.63 -13.96
CA GLY A 182 11.35 21.04 -13.84
C GLY A 182 9.82 21.26 -13.75
N ASP A 183 9.03 20.28 -13.29
CA ASP A 183 7.57 20.41 -13.11
C ASP A 183 7.29 21.24 -11.85
N ASP A 184 7.05 22.54 -12.05
CA ASP A 184 6.86 23.52 -10.97
C ASP A 184 5.70 23.19 -10.01
N GLU A 185 4.63 22.55 -10.48
CA GLU A 185 3.49 22.18 -9.62
C GLU A 185 3.91 21.08 -8.64
N LYS A 186 4.64 20.08 -9.14
CA LYS A 186 5.14 18.97 -8.33
C LYS A 186 6.29 19.39 -7.42
N ILE A 187 7.17 20.30 -7.89
CA ILE A 187 8.23 20.88 -7.04
C ILE A 187 7.60 21.63 -5.87
N ARG A 188 6.60 22.47 -6.11
CA ARG A 188 5.86 23.14 -5.01
C ARG A 188 5.22 22.14 -4.03
N SER A 189 4.78 21.00 -4.51
CA SER A 189 4.27 19.94 -3.63
C SER A 189 5.36 19.35 -2.73
N LEU A 190 6.58 19.15 -3.25
CA LEU A 190 7.74 18.72 -2.45
C LEU A 190 8.16 19.77 -1.43
N GLU A 191 8.20 21.04 -1.82
CA GLU A 191 8.52 22.15 -0.89
C GLU A 191 7.53 22.23 0.28
N LEU A 192 6.24 21.99 0.01
CA LEU A 192 5.22 21.96 1.07
C LEU A 192 5.45 20.80 2.03
N VAL A 193 5.85 19.63 1.52
CA VAL A 193 6.17 18.47 2.37
C VAL A 193 7.42 18.75 3.19
N ASP A 194 8.48 19.26 2.57
CA ASP A 194 9.73 19.60 3.26
C ASP A 194 9.49 20.61 4.38
N ARG A 195 8.75 21.68 4.13
CA ARG A 195 8.36 22.66 5.15
C ARG A 195 7.51 22.07 6.28
N ALA A 196 6.67 21.07 5.96
CA ALA A 196 5.77 20.48 6.93
C ALA A 196 6.42 19.39 7.80
N SER A 197 7.45 18.72 7.31
CA SER A 197 8.09 17.57 7.97
C SER A 197 9.59 17.73 8.20
N GLY A 198 10.19 18.83 7.73
CA GLY A 198 11.64 19.07 7.80
C GLY A 198 12.47 18.16 6.88
N SER A 199 11.82 17.36 6.05
CA SER A 199 12.48 16.45 5.11
C SER A 199 11.48 15.92 4.07
N ILE A 200 11.99 15.29 3.02
CA ILE A 200 11.18 14.55 2.05
C ILE A 200 11.34 13.05 2.35
N PRO A 201 10.46 12.45 3.16
CA PRO A 201 10.59 11.05 3.54
C PRO A 201 10.33 10.13 2.34
N MET A 202 11.20 9.17 2.11
CA MET A 202 11.10 8.23 1.00
C MET A 202 11.20 6.80 1.47
N VAL A 203 10.72 5.86 0.66
CA VAL A 203 10.91 4.42 0.85
C VAL A 203 11.11 3.75 -0.50
N HIS A 204 12.07 2.85 -0.59
CA HIS A 204 12.22 2.05 -1.80
C HIS A 204 11.11 1.00 -1.91
N VAL A 205 10.52 0.83 -3.10
CA VAL A 205 9.38 -0.07 -3.30
C VAL A 205 9.68 -1.52 -2.89
N HIS A 206 10.91 -1.99 -3.06
CA HIS A 206 11.33 -3.31 -2.61
C HIS A 206 11.30 -3.45 -1.09
N ASP A 207 11.78 -2.44 -0.35
CA ASP A 207 11.78 -2.48 1.11
C ASP A 207 10.36 -2.40 1.66
N LEU A 208 9.52 -1.57 1.05
CA LEU A 208 8.09 -1.55 1.35
C LEU A 208 7.43 -2.92 1.12
N CYS A 209 7.73 -3.60 0.02
CA CYS A 209 7.20 -4.94 -0.26
C CYS A 209 7.74 -5.98 0.73
N ARG A 210 9.01 -5.92 1.10
CA ARG A 210 9.62 -6.80 2.13
C ARG A 210 8.94 -6.60 3.48
N ALA A 211 8.76 -5.34 3.91
CA ALA A 211 8.05 -5.01 5.14
C ALA A 211 6.63 -5.57 5.14
N LYS A 212 5.87 -5.40 4.05
CA LYS A 212 4.51 -5.95 3.95
C LYS A 212 4.45 -7.47 4.03
N ILE A 213 5.40 -8.17 3.39
CA ILE A 213 5.46 -9.63 3.46
C ILE A 213 5.83 -10.06 4.88
N PHE A 214 6.81 -9.42 5.50
CA PHE A 214 7.19 -9.67 6.89
C PHE A 214 5.98 -9.50 7.83
N LEU A 215 5.28 -8.37 7.75
CA LEU A 215 4.11 -8.09 8.58
C LEU A 215 2.93 -9.05 8.32
N ALA A 216 2.84 -9.62 7.12
CA ALA A 216 1.84 -10.63 6.81
C ALA A 216 2.17 -11.99 7.44
N GLU A 217 3.45 -12.30 7.64
CA GLU A 217 3.95 -13.57 8.17
C GLU A 217 4.21 -13.52 9.68
N GLU A 218 4.51 -12.34 10.26
CA GLU A 218 4.82 -12.14 11.67
C GLU A 218 3.53 -12.16 12.52
N GLU A 219 3.37 -13.17 13.34
CA GLU A 219 2.13 -13.36 14.14
C GLU A 219 1.89 -12.23 15.14
N ALA A 220 2.95 -11.66 15.71
CA ALA A 220 2.89 -10.57 16.68
C ALA A 220 2.57 -9.20 16.04
N ALA A 221 2.66 -9.08 14.71
CA ALA A 221 2.42 -7.81 14.04
C ALA A 221 0.97 -7.35 14.18
N SER A 222 0.78 -6.11 14.63
CA SER A 222 -0.54 -5.47 14.82
C SER A 222 -0.43 -3.95 14.70
N GLY A 223 -1.55 -3.27 14.50
CA GLY A 223 -1.61 -1.82 14.48
C GLY A 223 -1.12 -1.19 13.17
N ARG A 224 -0.43 -0.05 13.29
CA ARG A 224 0.07 0.76 12.17
C ARG A 224 1.60 0.72 12.14
N TYR A 225 2.17 0.91 10.96
CA TYR A 225 3.60 0.99 10.73
C TYR A 225 3.88 2.07 9.69
N ILE A 226 4.71 3.04 10.04
CA ILE A 226 5.23 4.03 9.09
C ILE A 226 6.43 3.40 8.37
N CYS A 227 6.44 3.47 7.05
CA CYS A 227 7.56 3.00 6.24
C CYS A 227 8.25 4.18 5.55
N SER A 228 9.38 4.56 6.07
CA SER A 228 10.31 5.54 5.50
C SER A 228 11.75 5.11 5.75
N SER A 229 12.67 5.61 4.99
CA SER A 229 14.13 5.49 5.16
C SER A 229 14.74 6.87 5.27
#